data_5a482e05ebfeeaa9c074d8092a8277a1
#
_entry.id   5a482e05ebfeeaa9c074d8092a8277a1
#
_cell.length_a   1.000
_cell.length_b   1.000
_cell.length_c   1.000
_cell.angle_alpha   90.00
_cell.angle_beta   90.00
_cell.angle_gamma   90.00
#
_symmetry.space_group_name_H-M   'P 1'
#
loop_
_entity.id
_entity.type
_entity.pdbx_description
1 polymer ?
#
loop_
_entity_poly.entity_id
_entity_poly.type
_entity_poly.pdbx_seq_one_letter_code
_entity_poly.pdbx_strand_id
1 'polypeptide(L)'
;MTQMNTRILLARRPAAQLVAADFEVDTQPLGSVGEGQFMVKNTYLSLDAGFRQWMSEGSGDNYLSSMPIGEPVQSIIMGTVVESRHADFPEGSIVMGRTAWEQYSIADGSDFMSVIEPDPAVELHEYLCSLGPSGMTAYFGIMDIGEPKKGDLFVINAAAGGIGCIAGQIAKAEGCSTVGIAGGAAKCDWLQDTLGYDQVIDYKSSETLEQQLQRVAPDGMDIVYDNVGGPMLGTMLGQLAENARVILCGAVSQYEREGGHEPVANMWELITKRAKAEGFMFSDYVDRYPEAINYITGMLKAGSMVSPVNWSEGIETTGQGFIDMLAGNNLGKCLVKL
;
A
#
# COMPACT_ATOMS: atom_id res chain seq x y z
N MET A 1 20.44 -33.11 4.90
CA MET A 1 19.79 -32.65 3.65
C MET A 1 20.09 -31.16 3.59
N THR A 2 20.53 -30.66 2.44
CA THR A 2 20.73 -29.21 2.25
C THR A 2 19.38 -28.53 2.29
N GLN A 3 19.24 -27.50 3.12
CA GLN A 3 18.02 -26.70 3.19
C GLN A 3 17.87 -25.91 1.88
N MET A 4 16.65 -25.84 1.37
CA MET A 4 16.33 -25.18 0.09
C MET A 4 15.59 -23.88 0.35
N ASN A 5 15.77 -22.90 -0.54
CA ASN A 5 15.05 -21.63 -0.58
C ASN A 5 14.20 -21.60 -1.86
N THR A 6 12.88 -21.51 -1.73
CA THR A 6 11.99 -21.28 -2.86
C THR A 6 11.73 -19.79 -3.00
N ARG A 7 11.84 -19.28 -4.24
CA ARG A 7 11.78 -17.87 -4.61
C ARG A 7 10.86 -17.68 -5.80
N ILE A 8 10.31 -16.50 -5.96
CA ILE A 8 9.54 -16.10 -7.14
C ILE A 8 10.34 -15.04 -7.90
N LEU A 9 10.80 -15.39 -9.08
CA LEU A 9 11.62 -14.53 -9.93
C LEU A 9 10.74 -13.72 -10.88
N LEU A 10 11.22 -12.52 -11.25
CA LEU A 10 10.72 -11.79 -12.41
C LEU A 10 11.29 -12.46 -13.67
N ALA A 11 10.50 -13.33 -14.32
CA ALA A 11 10.97 -14.14 -15.44
C ALA A 11 11.19 -13.32 -16.72
N ARG A 12 10.42 -12.24 -16.89
CA ARG A 12 10.50 -11.33 -18.05
C ARG A 12 9.90 -9.97 -17.72
N ARG A 13 10.15 -8.97 -18.58
CA ARG A 13 9.46 -7.68 -18.49
C ARG A 13 7.98 -7.85 -18.82
N PRO A 14 7.06 -7.45 -17.91
CA PRO A 14 5.64 -7.42 -18.25
C PRO A 14 5.37 -6.43 -19.38
N ALA A 15 4.45 -6.76 -20.29
CA ALA A 15 4.01 -5.81 -21.33
C ALA A 15 3.10 -4.74 -20.69
N ALA A 16 1.79 -4.98 -20.64
CA ALA A 16 0.86 -4.09 -19.96
C ALA A 16 0.40 -4.73 -18.65
N GLN A 17 -0.64 -5.56 -18.72
CA GLN A 17 -1.13 -6.30 -17.56
C GLN A 17 -0.20 -7.48 -17.24
N LEU A 18 -0.01 -7.71 -15.94
CA LEU A 18 0.72 -8.88 -15.45
C LEU A 18 -0.02 -10.17 -15.78
N VAL A 19 0.76 -11.17 -16.15
CA VAL A 19 0.27 -12.54 -16.34
C VAL A 19 1.17 -13.52 -15.60
N ALA A 20 0.67 -14.72 -15.33
CA ALA A 20 1.43 -15.75 -14.59
C ALA A 20 2.82 -16.05 -15.19
N ALA A 21 2.96 -15.97 -16.52
CA ALA A 21 4.23 -16.19 -17.21
C ALA A 21 5.29 -15.08 -17.02
N ASP A 22 4.97 -14.00 -16.32
CA ASP A 22 5.94 -12.96 -15.95
C ASP A 22 6.72 -13.37 -14.68
N PHE A 23 6.28 -14.44 -14.02
CA PHE A 23 6.89 -14.98 -12.82
C PHE A 23 7.35 -16.43 -13.01
N GLU A 24 8.44 -16.79 -12.33
CA GLU A 24 8.98 -18.15 -12.33
C GLU A 24 9.24 -18.59 -10.90
N VAL A 25 8.85 -19.81 -10.56
CA VAL A 25 9.21 -20.44 -9.28
C VAL A 25 10.60 -21.05 -9.42
N ASP A 26 11.55 -20.58 -8.62
CA ASP A 26 12.90 -21.11 -8.53
C ASP A 26 13.16 -21.70 -7.13
N THR A 27 13.90 -22.78 -7.08
CA THR A 27 14.30 -23.42 -5.83
C THR A 27 15.79 -23.74 -5.85
N GLN A 28 16.54 -23.18 -4.94
CA GLN A 28 17.99 -23.36 -4.85
C GLN A 28 18.44 -23.72 -3.42
N PRO A 29 19.66 -24.26 -3.25
CA PRO A 29 20.24 -24.41 -1.92
C PRO A 29 20.29 -23.07 -1.17
N LEU A 30 19.98 -23.13 0.12
CA LEU A 30 20.08 -21.96 0.98
C LEU A 30 21.52 -21.42 1.00
N GLY A 31 21.67 -20.12 0.81
CA GLY A 31 22.97 -19.42 0.89
C GLY A 31 23.56 -19.44 2.31
N SER A 32 24.79 -19.00 2.45
CA SER A 32 25.48 -18.83 3.74
C SER A 32 25.56 -17.37 4.14
N VAL A 33 25.42 -17.11 5.44
CA VAL A 33 25.52 -15.76 6.02
C VAL A 33 26.99 -15.32 6.08
N GLY A 34 27.31 -14.18 5.47
CA GLY A 34 28.60 -13.51 5.53
C GLY A 34 28.75 -12.61 6.76
N GLU A 35 29.94 -12.02 6.94
CA GLU A 35 30.19 -11.03 8.00
C GLU A 35 29.30 -9.79 7.78
N GLY A 36 28.67 -9.29 8.85
CA GLY A 36 27.72 -8.18 8.79
C GLY A 36 26.37 -8.52 8.16
N GLN A 37 26.07 -9.81 7.93
CA GLN A 37 24.80 -10.26 7.38
C GLN A 37 24.02 -11.11 8.39
N PHE A 38 22.74 -11.31 8.08
CA PHE A 38 21.86 -12.22 8.80
C PHE A 38 20.85 -12.85 7.84
N MET A 39 20.31 -14.00 8.25
CA MET A 39 19.31 -14.73 7.50
C MET A 39 17.96 -14.62 8.20
N VAL A 40 16.97 -14.22 7.45
CA VAL A 40 15.56 -14.15 7.89
C VAL A 40 14.79 -15.33 7.30
N LYS A 41 14.13 -16.10 8.15
CA LYS A 41 13.05 -16.99 7.72
C LYS A 41 11.79 -16.15 7.63
N ASN A 42 11.34 -15.90 6.40
CA ASN A 42 10.17 -15.06 6.15
C ASN A 42 8.89 -15.78 6.64
N THR A 43 8.02 -15.04 7.28
CA THR A 43 6.70 -15.50 7.75
C THR A 43 5.59 -14.90 6.88
N TYR A 44 5.75 -13.63 6.53
CA TYR A 44 4.80 -12.89 5.71
C TYR A 44 5.51 -12.09 4.62
N LEU A 45 4.90 -12.04 3.42
CA LEU A 45 5.28 -11.14 2.34
C LEU A 45 4.16 -10.15 2.10
N SER A 46 4.52 -8.89 1.87
CA SER A 46 3.58 -7.82 1.52
C SER A 46 3.43 -7.72 0.00
N LEU A 47 2.20 -7.67 -0.49
CA LEU A 47 1.93 -7.34 -1.88
C LEU A 47 1.54 -5.86 -1.96
N ASP A 48 2.38 -5.06 -2.62
CA ASP A 48 2.21 -3.62 -2.75
C ASP A 48 2.19 -3.20 -4.22
N ALA A 49 1.11 -2.56 -4.65
CA ALA A 49 0.89 -2.21 -6.06
C ALA A 49 2.03 -1.38 -6.68
N GLY A 50 2.70 -0.54 -5.88
CA GLY A 50 3.83 0.27 -6.33
C GLY A 50 4.98 -0.54 -6.93
N PHE A 51 5.23 -1.75 -6.45
CA PHE A 51 6.29 -2.60 -6.99
C PHE A 51 6.09 -2.96 -8.48
N ARG A 52 4.85 -2.90 -8.99
CA ARG A 52 4.58 -3.11 -10.41
C ARG A 52 5.33 -2.13 -11.31
N GLN A 53 5.49 -0.88 -10.88
CA GLN A 53 6.20 0.14 -11.65
C GLN A 53 7.63 -0.28 -11.95
N TRP A 54 8.36 -0.79 -10.97
CA TRP A 54 9.78 -1.16 -11.11
C TRP A 54 10.02 -2.50 -11.80
N MET A 55 8.97 -3.23 -12.17
CA MET A 55 9.06 -4.39 -13.06
C MET A 55 9.20 -3.99 -14.53
N SER A 56 8.94 -2.74 -14.90
CA SER A 56 8.99 -2.25 -16.29
C SER A 56 10.41 -1.87 -16.71
N GLU A 57 10.68 -1.85 -18.03
CA GLU A 57 11.99 -1.46 -18.55
C GLU A 57 12.24 0.04 -18.31
N GLY A 58 13.45 0.38 -17.84
CA GLY A 58 13.83 1.77 -17.60
C GLY A 58 13.02 2.51 -16.53
N SER A 59 12.33 1.79 -15.66
CA SER A 59 11.41 2.35 -14.66
C SER A 59 12.08 2.80 -13.36
N GLY A 60 13.39 2.64 -13.22
CA GLY A 60 14.13 3.12 -12.04
C GLY A 60 13.95 4.61 -11.82
N ASP A 61 13.75 4.99 -10.55
CA ASP A 61 13.58 6.36 -10.09
C ASP A 61 14.42 6.65 -8.84
N ASN A 62 14.15 7.75 -8.13
CA ASN A 62 14.87 8.12 -6.91
C ASN A 62 14.58 7.19 -5.71
N TYR A 63 13.56 6.34 -5.83
CA TYR A 63 13.11 5.47 -4.74
C TYR A 63 13.59 4.02 -4.92
N LEU A 64 13.47 3.46 -6.13
CA LEU A 64 13.90 2.11 -6.45
C LEU A 64 14.49 2.02 -7.86
N SER A 65 15.47 1.12 -8.01
CA SER A 65 15.95 0.70 -9.33
C SER A 65 14.96 -0.26 -9.99
N SER A 66 14.97 -0.32 -11.33
CA SER A 66 14.24 -1.37 -12.06
C SER A 66 14.69 -2.76 -11.60
N MET A 67 13.73 -3.62 -11.31
CA MET A 67 14.01 -4.99 -10.87
C MET A 67 14.71 -5.78 -11.98
N PRO A 68 15.80 -6.51 -11.70
CA PRO A 68 16.46 -7.34 -12.71
C PRO A 68 15.59 -8.53 -13.13
N ILE A 69 15.69 -8.93 -14.41
CA ILE A 69 15.10 -10.20 -14.89
C ILE A 69 15.94 -11.37 -14.35
N GLY A 70 15.26 -12.43 -13.93
CA GLY A 70 15.88 -13.63 -13.36
C GLY A 70 16.24 -13.52 -11.88
N GLU A 71 15.92 -12.38 -11.24
CA GLU A 71 16.10 -12.17 -9.79
C GLU A 71 14.74 -12.22 -9.06
N PRO A 72 14.73 -12.52 -7.75
CA PRO A 72 13.52 -12.50 -6.95
C PRO A 72 12.84 -11.13 -6.95
N VAL A 73 11.53 -11.13 -7.07
CA VAL A 73 10.73 -9.88 -7.03
C VAL A 73 10.87 -9.24 -5.65
N GLN A 74 11.20 -7.95 -5.61
CA GLN A 74 11.32 -7.21 -4.36
C GLN A 74 10.00 -7.10 -3.62
N SER A 75 10.07 -7.13 -2.28
CA SER A 75 8.91 -7.01 -1.40
C SER A 75 9.33 -6.54 -0.01
N ILE A 76 8.38 -6.00 0.72
CA ILE A 76 8.52 -5.83 2.16
C ILE A 76 8.11 -7.15 2.82
N ILE A 77 8.97 -7.64 3.69
CA ILE A 77 8.78 -8.91 4.39
C ILE A 77 8.72 -8.72 5.90
N MET A 78 8.21 -9.72 6.57
CA MET A 78 8.38 -9.92 8.01
C MET A 78 8.76 -11.36 8.28
N GLY A 79 9.71 -11.55 9.18
CA GLY A 79 10.19 -12.87 9.53
C GLY A 79 11.03 -12.89 10.80
N THR A 80 11.62 -14.06 11.08
CA THR A 80 12.50 -14.26 12.23
C THR A 80 13.93 -14.46 11.76
N VAL A 81 14.88 -13.80 12.39
CA VAL A 81 16.33 -14.01 12.18
C VAL A 81 16.70 -15.42 12.68
N VAL A 82 17.18 -16.28 11.78
CA VAL A 82 17.53 -17.68 12.10
C VAL A 82 19.02 -17.96 12.12
N GLU A 83 19.84 -17.09 11.53
CA GLU A 83 21.30 -17.10 11.59
C GLU A 83 21.77 -15.65 11.49
N SER A 84 22.77 -15.23 12.30
CA SER A 84 23.27 -13.85 12.27
C SER A 84 24.76 -13.74 12.52
N ARG A 85 25.39 -12.84 11.74
CA ARG A 85 26.71 -12.26 11.97
C ARG A 85 26.67 -10.73 12.01
N HIS A 86 25.49 -10.18 12.35
CA HIS A 86 25.24 -8.74 12.46
C HIS A 86 24.88 -8.38 13.90
N ALA A 87 25.55 -7.35 14.46
CA ALA A 87 25.39 -6.98 15.87
C ALA A 87 23.97 -6.52 16.22
N ASP A 88 23.33 -5.78 15.32
CA ASP A 88 22.02 -5.16 15.57
C ASP A 88 20.82 -6.07 15.23
N PHE A 89 21.05 -7.22 14.60
CA PHE A 89 20.02 -8.18 14.21
C PHE A 89 20.32 -9.59 14.76
N PRO A 90 20.22 -9.79 16.09
CA PRO A 90 20.54 -11.09 16.72
C PRO A 90 19.53 -12.18 16.34
N GLU A 91 19.97 -13.45 16.40
CA GLU A 91 19.10 -14.61 16.20
C GLU A 91 17.88 -14.57 17.12
N GLY A 92 16.72 -14.95 16.60
CA GLY A 92 15.43 -14.89 17.28
C GLY A 92 14.70 -13.55 17.17
N SER A 93 15.35 -12.49 16.71
CA SER A 93 14.68 -11.21 16.47
C SER A 93 13.60 -11.33 15.39
N ILE A 94 12.48 -10.65 15.60
CA ILE A 94 11.48 -10.42 14.56
C ILE A 94 11.90 -9.17 13.80
N VAL A 95 11.95 -9.26 12.48
CA VAL A 95 12.36 -8.16 11.62
C VAL A 95 11.34 -7.89 10.53
N MET A 96 11.25 -6.62 10.15
CA MET A 96 10.53 -6.15 8.95
C MET A 96 11.49 -5.35 8.10
N GLY A 97 11.43 -5.53 6.80
CA GLY A 97 12.24 -4.76 5.87
C GLY A 97 12.02 -5.16 4.42
N ARG A 98 12.73 -4.49 3.50
CA ARG A 98 12.64 -4.79 2.09
C ARG A 98 13.68 -5.85 1.71
N THR A 99 13.20 -6.99 1.23
CA THR A 99 13.98 -8.05 0.59
C THR A 99 13.25 -8.51 -0.67
N ALA A 100 12.79 -9.79 -0.73
CA ALA A 100 12.20 -10.32 -1.94
C ALA A 100 11.13 -11.39 -1.66
N TRP A 101 10.43 -11.84 -2.71
CA TRP A 101 9.51 -12.97 -2.66
C TRP A 101 10.29 -14.27 -2.56
N GLU A 102 10.64 -14.66 -1.36
CA GLU A 102 11.41 -15.86 -1.05
C GLU A 102 11.13 -16.36 0.37
N GLN A 103 11.41 -17.63 0.64
CA GLN A 103 11.18 -18.21 1.96
C GLN A 103 12.25 -17.80 2.97
N TYR A 104 13.48 -17.57 2.51
CA TYR A 104 14.61 -17.15 3.32
C TYR A 104 15.34 -16.00 2.62
N SER A 105 15.56 -14.92 3.32
CA SER A 105 16.29 -13.75 2.84
C SER A 105 17.61 -13.59 3.57
N ILE A 106 18.69 -13.29 2.85
CA ILE A 106 19.95 -12.82 3.44
C ILE A 106 19.98 -11.30 3.31
N ALA A 107 20.14 -10.61 4.45
CA ALA A 107 20.14 -9.16 4.54
C ALA A 107 21.35 -8.66 5.33
N ASP A 108 21.63 -7.36 5.23
CA ASP A 108 22.77 -6.68 5.90
C ASP A 108 22.32 -5.50 6.77
N GLY A 109 21.01 -5.40 7.05
CA GLY A 109 20.44 -4.31 7.85
C GLY A 109 20.22 -3.01 7.11
N SER A 110 20.64 -2.90 5.86
CA SER A 110 20.32 -1.78 4.99
C SER A 110 18.88 -1.85 4.47
N ASP A 111 18.49 -0.87 3.71
CA ASP A 111 17.27 -0.88 2.91
C ASP A 111 15.97 -1.14 3.69
N PHE A 112 15.64 -0.21 4.60
CA PHE A 112 14.38 -0.22 5.34
C PHE A 112 14.22 -1.45 6.26
N MET A 113 15.30 -1.99 6.81
CA MET A 113 15.26 -3.13 7.74
C MET A 113 15.24 -2.64 9.19
N SER A 114 14.34 -3.20 10.00
CA SER A 114 14.23 -2.89 11.43
C SER A 114 13.83 -4.11 12.25
N VAL A 115 14.31 -4.14 13.51
CA VAL A 115 13.82 -5.08 14.51
C VAL A 115 12.47 -4.59 15.02
N ILE A 116 11.51 -5.50 15.09
CA ILE A 116 10.17 -5.24 15.62
C ILE A 116 10.08 -5.80 17.03
N GLU A 117 9.65 -4.97 17.96
CA GLU A 117 9.24 -5.38 19.30
C GLU A 117 7.71 -5.46 19.33
N PRO A 118 7.11 -6.66 19.14
CA PRO A 118 5.67 -6.77 18.99
C PRO A 118 4.95 -6.46 20.31
N ASP A 119 3.92 -5.63 20.25
CA ASP A 119 2.95 -5.49 21.33
C ASP A 119 2.08 -6.78 21.39
N PRO A 120 2.03 -7.50 22.53
CA PRO A 120 1.28 -8.74 22.61
C PRO A 120 -0.23 -8.60 22.45
N ALA A 121 -0.76 -7.39 22.46
CA ALA A 121 -2.16 -7.09 22.20
C ALA A 121 -2.47 -6.80 20.73
N VAL A 122 -1.48 -6.90 19.83
CA VAL A 122 -1.60 -6.63 18.41
C VAL A 122 -1.10 -7.83 17.62
N GLU A 123 -1.86 -8.25 16.62
CA GLU A 123 -1.48 -9.35 15.76
C GLU A 123 -0.21 -9.00 14.96
N LEU A 124 0.70 -9.96 14.82
CA LEU A 124 2.02 -9.71 14.23
C LEU A 124 1.95 -9.17 12.79
N HIS A 125 0.99 -9.62 11.99
CA HIS A 125 0.83 -9.16 10.61
C HIS A 125 0.47 -7.66 10.50
N GLU A 126 -0.04 -7.04 11.57
CA GLU A 126 -0.36 -5.61 11.57
C GLU A 126 0.87 -4.74 11.33
N TYR A 127 2.05 -5.22 11.69
CA TYR A 127 3.32 -4.53 11.40
C TYR A 127 3.67 -4.50 9.90
N LEU A 128 2.99 -5.30 9.06
CA LEU A 128 3.02 -5.13 7.59
C LEU A 128 1.80 -4.39 7.03
N CYS A 129 0.78 -4.15 7.85
CA CYS A 129 -0.49 -3.53 7.49
C CYS A 129 -0.60 -2.12 8.09
N SER A 130 -1.42 -2.02 9.13
CA SER A 130 -1.79 -0.74 9.76
C SER A 130 -0.66 -0.12 10.58
N LEU A 131 0.26 -0.90 11.12
CA LEU A 131 1.47 -0.41 11.82
C LEU A 131 2.71 -0.40 10.94
N GLY A 132 2.58 -0.77 9.68
CA GLY A 132 3.65 -0.79 8.68
C GLY A 132 3.48 0.32 7.64
N PRO A 133 4.11 0.15 6.45
CA PRO A 133 4.13 1.16 5.40
C PRO A 133 2.76 1.70 5.00
N SER A 134 1.72 0.83 4.93
CA SER A 134 0.36 1.28 4.58
C SER A 134 -0.24 2.21 5.64
N GLY A 135 -0.03 1.90 6.93
CA GLY A 135 -0.50 2.74 8.03
C GLY A 135 0.26 4.05 8.11
N MET A 136 1.59 4.03 7.96
CA MET A 136 2.41 5.25 7.92
C MET A 136 1.97 6.16 6.77
N THR A 137 1.77 5.59 5.58
CA THR A 137 1.26 6.32 4.41
C THR A 137 -0.11 6.94 4.68
N ALA A 138 -1.05 6.17 5.25
CA ALA A 138 -2.38 6.66 5.56
C ALA A 138 -2.35 7.79 6.60
N TYR A 139 -1.60 7.59 7.70
CA TYR A 139 -1.53 8.54 8.81
C TYR A 139 -0.91 9.87 8.39
N PHE A 140 0.32 9.85 7.85
CA PHE A 140 1.01 11.09 7.49
C PHE A 140 0.35 11.82 6.33
N GLY A 141 -0.19 11.08 5.35
CA GLY A 141 -0.98 11.69 4.28
C GLY A 141 -2.16 12.48 4.84
N ILE A 142 -2.90 11.90 5.79
CA ILE A 142 -4.06 12.56 6.39
C ILE A 142 -3.64 13.69 7.32
N MET A 143 -2.75 13.41 8.28
CA MET A 143 -2.47 14.36 9.37
C MET A 143 -1.62 15.54 8.91
N ASP A 144 -0.61 15.32 8.06
CA ASP A 144 0.34 16.37 7.67
C ASP A 144 -0.07 17.10 6.39
N ILE A 145 -0.69 16.42 5.42
CA ILE A 145 -1.07 17.02 4.13
C ILE A 145 -2.56 17.34 4.11
N GLY A 146 -3.39 16.39 4.57
CA GLY A 146 -4.83 16.55 4.66
C GLY A 146 -5.26 17.57 5.70
N GLU A 147 -4.52 17.71 6.81
CA GLU A 147 -4.81 18.62 7.90
C GLU A 147 -6.30 18.61 8.27
N PRO A 148 -6.87 17.45 8.66
CA PRO A 148 -8.31 17.25 8.77
C PRO A 148 -8.92 18.17 9.83
N LYS A 149 -10.10 18.69 9.53
CA LYS A 149 -10.91 19.47 10.46
C LYS A 149 -12.25 18.80 10.63
N LYS A 150 -12.80 18.90 11.81
CA LYS A 150 -14.15 18.37 12.07
C LYS A 150 -15.16 18.97 11.09
N GLY A 151 -15.85 18.09 10.38
CA GLY A 151 -16.85 18.43 9.37
C GLY A 151 -16.32 18.52 7.94
N ASP A 152 -15.00 18.39 7.72
CA ASP A 152 -14.44 18.27 6.37
C ASP A 152 -15.02 17.04 5.65
N LEU A 153 -15.22 17.15 4.34
CA LEU A 153 -15.55 16.02 3.49
C LEU A 153 -14.27 15.39 2.94
N PHE A 154 -13.94 14.21 3.45
CA PHE A 154 -12.83 13.38 3.01
C PHE A 154 -13.27 12.38 1.95
N VAL A 155 -12.62 12.41 0.78
CA VAL A 155 -12.90 11.48 -0.32
C VAL A 155 -11.63 10.76 -0.74
N ILE A 156 -11.70 9.44 -0.80
CA ILE A 156 -10.57 8.58 -1.18
C ILE A 156 -10.92 7.61 -2.27
N ASN A 157 -10.08 7.49 -3.28
CA ASN A 157 -10.17 6.41 -4.27
C ASN A 157 -9.36 5.19 -3.85
N ALA A 158 -9.59 4.04 -4.52
CA ALA A 158 -9.09 2.74 -4.10
C ALA A 158 -9.38 2.46 -2.60
N ALA A 159 -10.53 2.89 -2.11
CA ALA A 159 -10.91 2.87 -0.69
C ALA A 159 -10.87 1.47 -0.07
N ALA A 160 -11.12 0.42 -0.87
CA ALA A 160 -11.08 -0.98 -0.43
C ALA A 160 -9.68 -1.62 -0.47
N GLY A 161 -8.64 -0.85 -0.78
CA GLY A 161 -7.23 -1.29 -0.77
C GLY A 161 -6.55 -1.10 0.58
N GLY A 162 -5.29 -1.53 0.69
CA GLY A 162 -4.55 -1.51 1.96
C GLY A 162 -4.45 -0.14 2.62
N ILE A 163 -4.20 0.95 1.86
CA ILE A 163 -4.15 2.32 2.38
C ILE A 163 -5.57 2.84 2.63
N GLY A 164 -6.49 2.64 1.67
CA GLY A 164 -7.85 3.16 1.77
C GLY A 164 -8.61 2.65 2.98
N CYS A 165 -8.42 1.37 3.33
CA CYS A 165 -9.02 0.78 4.52
C CYS A 165 -8.63 1.50 5.82
N ILE A 166 -7.38 1.95 5.92
CA ILE A 166 -6.85 2.62 7.11
C ILE A 166 -7.21 4.12 7.08
N ALA A 167 -6.96 4.77 5.95
CA ALA A 167 -7.12 6.20 5.78
C ALA A 167 -8.55 6.69 6.08
N GLY A 168 -9.58 6.00 5.57
CA GLY A 168 -10.96 6.37 5.84
C GLY A 168 -11.34 6.32 7.32
N GLN A 169 -10.82 5.33 8.04
CA GLN A 169 -11.07 5.20 9.47
C GLN A 169 -10.34 6.28 10.29
N ILE A 170 -9.11 6.65 9.91
CA ILE A 170 -8.40 7.77 10.54
C ILE A 170 -9.15 9.09 10.29
N ALA A 171 -9.51 9.38 9.03
CA ALA A 171 -10.25 10.59 8.68
C ALA A 171 -11.58 10.70 9.46
N LYS A 172 -12.28 9.57 9.61
CA LYS A 172 -13.52 9.52 10.42
C LYS A 172 -13.25 9.78 11.91
N ALA A 173 -12.17 9.23 12.46
CA ALA A 173 -11.77 9.48 13.86
C ALA A 173 -11.44 10.95 14.10
N GLU A 174 -10.89 11.65 13.11
CA GLU A 174 -10.62 13.09 13.14
C GLU A 174 -11.90 13.95 12.89
N GLY A 175 -13.06 13.31 12.72
CA GLY A 175 -14.36 13.99 12.61
C GLY A 175 -14.73 14.43 11.20
N CYS A 176 -14.08 13.89 10.17
CA CYS A 176 -14.50 14.07 8.78
C CYS A 176 -15.74 13.23 8.46
N SER A 177 -16.54 13.71 7.51
CA SER A 177 -17.45 12.86 6.74
C SER A 177 -16.67 12.12 5.67
N THR A 178 -16.89 10.82 5.49
CA THR A 178 -16.04 9.98 4.65
C THR A 178 -16.77 9.41 3.43
N VAL A 179 -16.15 9.53 2.25
CA VAL A 179 -16.62 8.93 1.00
C VAL A 179 -15.54 8.01 0.43
N GLY A 180 -15.86 6.74 0.27
CA GLY A 180 -15.00 5.74 -0.34
C GLY A 180 -15.36 5.47 -1.79
N ILE A 181 -14.39 5.57 -2.72
CA ILE A 181 -14.58 5.19 -4.12
C ILE A 181 -13.99 3.80 -4.34
N ALA A 182 -14.83 2.84 -4.76
CA ALA A 182 -14.41 1.46 -5.04
C ALA A 182 -15.12 0.93 -6.29
N GLY A 183 -14.74 -0.25 -6.76
CA GLY A 183 -15.31 -0.85 -7.97
C GLY A 183 -16.24 -2.03 -7.67
N GLY A 184 -17.51 -1.86 -7.88
CA GLY A 184 -18.56 -2.86 -7.71
C GLY A 184 -19.31 -2.79 -6.39
N ALA A 185 -20.60 -3.09 -6.42
CA ALA A 185 -21.51 -2.96 -5.28
C ALA A 185 -21.01 -3.70 -4.02
N ALA A 186 -20.51 -4.92 -4.17
CA ALA A 186 -20.00 -5.70 -3.02
C ALA A 186 -18.88 -5.01 -2.26
N LYS A 187 -17.98 -4.28 -2.96
CA LYS A 187 -16.95 -3.49 -2.29
C LYS A 187 -17.52 -2.26 -1.61
N CYS A 188 -18.49 -1.61 -2.23
CA CYS A 188 -19.17 -0.46 -1.66
C CYS A 188 -19.92 -0.82 -0.39
N ASP A 189 -20.70 -1.92 -0.41
CA ASP A 189 -21.39 -2.44 0.77
C ASP A 189 -20.40 -2.76 1.89
N TRP A 190 -19.29 -3.43 1.55
CA TRP A 190 -18.24 -3.76 2.51
C TRP A 190 -17.58 -2.53 3.14
N LEU A 191 -17.32 -1.47 2.37
CA LEU A 191 -16.78 -0.20 2.90
C LEU A 191 -17.72 0.41 3.94
N GLN A 192 -19.03 0.39 3.72
CA GLN A 192 -20.01 0.93 4.67
C GLN A 192 -20.17 0.01 5.89
N ASP A 193 -20.39 -1.28 5.66
CA ASP A 193 -20.75 -2.22 6.71
C ASP A 193 -19.57 -2.61 7.60
N THR A 194 -18.37 -2.69 7.03
CA THR A 194 -17.15 -3.16 7.74
C THR A 194 -16.26 -2.01 8.17
N LEU A 195 -16.02 -1.02 7.30
CA LEU A 195 -15.10 0.08 7.59
C LEU A 195 -15.81 1.37 8.04
N GLY A 196 -17.14 1.39 7.95
CA GLY A 196 -17.95 2.49 8.44
C GLY A 196 -17.85 3.76 7.63
N TYR A 197 -17.53 3.71 6.33
CA TYR A 197 -17.63 4.88 5.46
C TYR A 197 -19.04 5.43 5.44
N ASP A 198 -19.20 6.75 5.51
CA ASP A 198 -20.51 7.39 5.56
C ASP A 198 -21.24 7.30 4.21
N GLN A 199 -20.49 7.42 3.11
CA GLN A 199 -20.99 7.27 1.74
C GLN A 199 -19.97 6.52 0.87
N VAL A 200 -20.46 5.94 -0.22
CA VAL A 200 -19.62 5.21 -1.18
C VAL A 200 -19.98 5.56 -2.62
N ILE A 201 -19.00 5.45 -3.50
CA ILE A 201 -19.14 5.61 -4.94
C ILE A 201 -18.68 4.34 -5.62
N ASP A 202 -19.54 3.74 -6.44
CA ASP A 202 -19.19 2.66 -7.35
C ASP A 202 -18.80 3.21 -8.72
N TYR A 203 -17.49 3.33 -8.98
CA TYR A 203 -17.00 3.84 -10.27
C TYR A 203 -17.27 2.89 -11.45
N LYS A 204 -17.73 1.66 -11.20
CA LYS A 204 -18.13 0.67 -12.22
C LYS A 204 -19.62 0.68 -12.49
N SER A 205 -20.39 1.51 -11.80
CA SER A 205 -21.83 1.65 -12.03
C SER A 205 -22.14 2.30 -13.38
N SER A 206 -23.42 2.35 -13.75
CA SER A 206 -23.87 3.03 -14.97
C SER A 206 -23.84 4.56 -14.86
N GLU A 207 -23.81 5.11 -13.66
CA GLU A 207 -23.69 6.53 -13.39
C GLU A 207 -22.20 6.93 -13.46
N THR A 208 -21.88 8.05 -14.11
CA THR A 208 -20.49 8.50 -14.21
C THR A 208 -19.93 8.91 -12.84
N LEU A 209 -18.62 8.81 -12.68
CA LEU A 209 -17.94 9.26 -11.45
C LEU A 209 -18.26 10.74 -11.15
N GLU A 210 -18.28 11.59 -12.16
CA GLU A 210 -18.62 13.02 -12.03
C GLU A 210 -20.01 13.22 -11.45
N GLN A 211 -21.03 12.53 -11.99
CA GLN A 211 -22.41 12.61 -11.48
C GLN A 211 -22.53 12.16 -10.04
N GLN A 212 -21.84 11.06 -9.69
CA GLN A 212 -21.81 10.54 -8.33
C GLN A 212 -21.13 11.53 -7.37
N LEU A 213 -19.99 12.10 -7.76
CA LEU A 213 -19.29 13.13 -6.96
C LEU A 213 -20.14 14.38 -6.74
N GLN A 214 -20.83 14.88 -7.76
CA GLN A 214 -21.76 16.02 -7.64
C GLN A 214 -22.88 15.75 -6.61
N ARG A 215 -23.35 14.51 -6.53
CA ARG A 215 -24.39 14.11 -5.58
C ARG A 215 -23.88 14.04 -4.14
N VAL A 216 -22.70 13.46 -3.91
CA VAL A 216 -22.16 13.23 -2.56
C VAL A 216 -21.39 14.43 -2.02
N ALA A 217 -20.87 15.30 -2.90
CA ALA A 217 -20.05 16.46 -2.58
C ALA A 217 -20.58 17.73 -3.29
N PRO A 218 -21.86 18.15 -3.07
CA PRO A 218 -22.44 19.28 -3.79
C PRO A 218 -21.69 20.60 -3.55
N ASP A 219 -21.10 20.77 -2.38
CA ASP A 219 -20.29 21.94 -2.00
C ASP A 219 -18.78 21.76 -2.28
N GLY A 220 -18.38 20.59 -2.83
CA GLY A 220 -17.02 20.21 -3.10
C GLY A 220 -16.38 19.37 -2.01
N MET A 221 -15.22 18.79 -2.33
CA MET A 221 -14.44 17.93 -1.43
C MET A 221 -13.36 18.76 -0.74
N ASP A 222 -13.27 18.69 0.60
CA ASP A 222 -12.24 19.40 1.38
C ASP A 222 -10.90 18.66 1.34
N ILE A 223 -10.92 17.33 1.43
CA ILE A 223 -9.73 16.48 1.39
C ILE A 223 -9.93 15.39 0.35
N VAL A 224 -9.01 15.31 -0.60
CA VAL A 224 -8.94 14.25 -1.61
C VAL A 224 -7.70 13.42 -1.35
N TYR A 225 -7.87 12.10 -1.19
CA TYR A 225 -6.76 11.16 -1.05
C TYR A 225 -6.67 10.30 -2.32
N ASP A 226 -5.65 10.55 -3.15
CA ASP A 226 -5.51 9.88 -4.44
C ASP A 226 -4.46 8.77 -4.44
N ASN A 227 -4.91 7.55 -4.72
CA ASN A 227 -4.07 6.37 -4.93
C ASN A 227 -4.04 5.91 -6.41
N VAL A 228 -4.86 6.52 -7.28
CA VAL A 228 -5.16 6.01 -8.63
C VAL A 228 -4.51 6.83 -9.73
N GLY A 229 -4.52 8.15 -9.59
CA GLY A 229 -3.98 9.06 -10.61
C GLY A 229 -4.83 9.15 -11.88
N GLY A 230 -4.24 9.71 -12.94
CA GLY A 230 -4.80 9.75 -14.27
C GLY A 230 -6.19 10.40 -14.39
N PRO A 231 -7.08 9.85 -15.24
CA PRO A 231 -8.42 10.43 -15.47
C PRO A 231 -9.30 10.47 -14.22
N MET A 232 -9.15 9.50 -13.28
CA MET A 232 -9.93 9.49 -12.04
C MET A 232 -9.56 10.68 -11.16
N LEU A 233 -8.27 10.94 -10.96
CA LEU A 233 -7.82 12.15 -10.26
C LEU A 233 -8.34 13.40 -10.97
N GLY A 234 -8.24 13.46 -12.30
CA GLY A 234 -8.75 14.59 -13.07
C GLY A 234 -10.23 14.87 -12.83
N THR A 235 -11.06 13.82 -12.75
CA THR A 235 -12.49 13.96 -12.41
C THR A 235 -12.68 14.47 -10.99
N MET A 236 -11.93 13.96 -10.02
CA MET A 236 -12.00 14.40 -8.64
C MET A 236 -11.59 15.88 -8.49
N LEU A 237 -10.55 16.33 -9.21
CA LEU A 237 -10.17 17.75 -9.20
C LEU A 237 -11.28 18.68 -9.68
N GLY A 238 -12.20 18.21 -10.52
CA GLY A 238 -13.36 18.96 -10.97
C GLY A 238 -14.41 19.25 -9.87
N GLN A 239 -14.30 18.62 -8.70
CA GLN A 239 -15.28 18.74 -7.60
C GLN A 239 -14.64 19.17 -6.27
N LEU A 240 -13.60 20.00 -6.30
CA LEU A 240 -12.91 20.50 -5.10
C LEU A 240 -13.71 21.61 -4.39
N ALA A 241 -13.69 21.63 -3.07
CA ALA A 241 -14.06 22.78 -2.26
C ALA A 241 -13.00 23.88 -2.35
N GLU A 242 -13.30 25.08 -1.85
CA GLU A 242 -12.29 26.11 -1.70
C GLU A 242 -11.25 25.73 -0.64
N ASN A 243 -9.96 25.96 -0.95
CA ASN A 243 -8.82 25.60 -0.10
C ASN A 243 -8.70 24.08 0.15
N ALA A 244 -9.20 23.26 -0.75
CA ALA A 244 -9.08 21.81 -0.66
C ALA A 244 -7.61 21.36 -0.61
N ARG A 245 -7.39 20.19 0.03
CA ARG A 245 -6.08 19.53 0.15
C ARG A 245 -6.14 18.22 -0.61
N VAL A 246 -5.27 18.07 -1.61
CA VAL A 246 -5.18 16.87 -2.46
C VAL A 246 -3.90 16.14 -2.11
N ILE A 247 -4.04 14.97 -1.52
CA ILE A 247 -2.96 14.08 -1.10
C ILE A 247 -2.65 13.15 -2.28
N LEU A 248 -1.48 13.30 -2.88
CA LEU A 248 -1.03 12.49 -4.00
C LEU A 248 -0.18 11.33 -3.46
N CYS A 249 -0.81 10.17 -3.28
CA CYS A 249 -0.19 9.00 -2.67
C CYS A 249 0.29 7.96 -3.68
N GLY A 250 -0.43 7.78 -4.77
CA GLY A 250 -0.12 6.77 -5.77
C GLY A 250 -0.78 7.03 -7.12
N ALA A 251 -0.42 6.20 -8.11
CA ALA A 251 -0.95 6.31 -9.45
C ALA A 251 -1.19 4.91 -10.05
N VAL A 252 -1.91 4.04 -9.31
CA VAL A 252 -2.03 2.62 -9.65
C VAL A 252 -2.60 2.37 -11.04
N SER A 253 -3.44 3.26 -11.56
CA SER A 253 -3.97 3.16 -12.93
C SER A 253 -2.90 3.36 -14.01
N GLN A 254 -1.73 3.85 -13.62
CA GLN A 254 -0.65 4.19 -14.54
C GLN A 254 0.48 3.13 -14.54
N TYR A 255 0.50 2.20 -13.56
CA TYR A 255 1.60 1.25 -13.40
C TYR A 255 1.65 0.15 -14.46
N GLU A 256 0.52 -0.19 -15.08
CA GLU A 256 0.40 -1.25 -16.11
C GLU A 256 0.17 -0.69 -17.53
N ARG A 257 0.51 0.57 -17.81
CA ARG A 257 0.20 1.17 -19.11
C ARG A 257 1.38 1.11 -20.09
N GLU A 258 1.08 0.58 -21.27
CA GLU A 258 1.93 0.81 -22.47
C GLU A 258 1.69 2.22 -23.01
N GLY A 259 2.76 2.90 -23.41
CA GLY A 259 2.68 4.19 -24.09
C GLY A 259 2.64 5.43 -23.19
N GLY A 260 2.88 5.26 -21.89
CA GLY A 260 3.01 6.36 -20.94
C GLY A 260 1.75 6.69 -20.16
N HIS A 261 1.84 7.71 -19.32
CA HIS A 261 0.78 8.11 -18.39
C HIS A 261 -0.34 8.87 -19.09
N GLU A 262 -1.59 8.64 -18.66
CA GLU A 262 -2.72 9.47 -19.05
C GLU A 262 -2.66 10.83 -18.36
N PRO A 263 -3.02 11.91 -19.07
CA PRO A 263 -3.01 13.24 -18.48
C PRO A 263 -4.07 13.38 -17.39
N VAL A 264 -3.76 14.18 -16.38
CA VAL A 264 -4.71 14.61 -15.36
C VAL A 264 -5.42 15.87 -15.86
N ALA A 265 -6.74 15.80 -16.00
CA ALA A 265 -7.58 16.94 -16.37
C ALA A 265 -7.86 17.87 -15.17
N ASN A 266 -8.51 19.00 -15.42
CA ASN A 266 -9.01 19.93 -14.40
C ASN A 266 -7.95 20.52 -13.45
N MET A 267 -6.67 20.53 -13.84
CA MET A 267 -5.61 21.16 -13.04
C MET A 267 -5.86 22.66 -12.78
N TRP A 268 -6.67 23.32 -13.62
CA TRP A 268 -7.08 24.71 -13.43
C TRP A 268 -7.87 24.91 -12.12
N GLU A 269 -8.60 23.89 -11.65
CA GLU A 269 -9.37 23.97 -10.42
C GLU A 269 -8.50 24.15 -9.18
N LEU A 270 -7.25 23.71 -9.19
CA LEU A 270 -6.31 24.00 -8.10
C LEU A 270 -6.11 25.52 -7.93
N ILE A 271 -6.13 26.28 -9.04
CA ILE A 271 -5.99 27.74 -9.01
C ILE A 271 -7.30 28.38 -8.54
N THR A 272 -8.41 28.03 -9.20
CA THR A 272 -9.71 28.68 -8.94
C THR A 272 -10.23 28.42 -7.53
N LYS A 273 -9.94 27.21 -7.00
CA LYS A 273 -10.27 26.78 -5.64
C LYS A 273 -9.19 27.13 -4.62
N ARG A 274 -8.05 27.68 -5.05
CA ARG A 274 -6.88 27.94 -4.16
C ARG A 274 -6.47 26.68 -3.38
N ALA A 275 -6.66 25.52 -4.04
CA ALA A 275 -6.38 24.22 -3.48
C ALA A 275 -4.87 23.94 -3.53
N LYS A 276 -4.42 23.03 -2.65
CA LYS A 276 -3.05 22.53 -2.55
C LYS A 276 -3.06 21.07 -2.98
N ALA A 277 -2.10 20.65 -3.82
CA ALA A 277 -1.85 19.26 -4.15
C ALA A 277 -0.41 18.93 -3.77
N GLU A 278 -0.21 17.86 -3.00
CA GLU A 278 1.10 17.51 -2.45
C GLU A 278 1.34 16.00 -2.51
N GLY A 279 2.51 15.62 -3.04
CA GLY A 279 3.03 14.26 -3.02
C GLY A 279 3.97 14.06 -1.83
N PHE A 280 4.09 12.83 -1.34
CA PHE A 280 4.94 12.49 -0.22
C PHE A 280 5.40 11.03 -0.28
N MET A 281 6.45 10.73 0.47
CA MET A 281 6.89 9.37 0.73
C MET A 281 6.79 9.10 2.23
N PHE A 282 6.22 7.95 2.61
CA PHE A 282 6.16 7.57 4.03
C PHE A 282 7.55 7.51 4.68
N SER A 283 8.59 7.17 3.91
CA SER A 283 9.99 7.15 4.35
C SER A 283 10.54 8.51 4.82
N ASP A 284 9.90 9.61 4.44
CA ASP A 284 10.33 10.95 4.88
C ASP A 284 10.00 11.21 6.36
N TYR A 285 9.16 10.35 6.96
CA TYR A 285 8.63 10.49 8.31
C TYR A 285 9.21 9.47 9.31
N VAL A 286 10.34 8.80 9.00
CA VAL A 286 10.89 7.71 9.84
C VAL A 286 11.05 8.11 11.30
N ASP A 287 11.54 9.33 11.57
CA ASP A 287 11.72 9.84 12.95
C ASP A 287 10.39 10.02 13.71
N ARG A 288 9.27 10.06 12.98
CA ARG A 288 7.92 10.26 13.52
C ARG A 288 7.07 8.99 13.51
N TYR A 289 7.58 7.86 13.06
CA TYR A 289 6.84 6.59 13.06
C TYR A 289 6.24 6.23 14.42
N PRO A 290 6.91 6.46 15.57
CA PRO A 290 6.30 6.20 16.87
C PRO A 290 4.99 6.96 17.12
N GLU A 291 4.82 8.16 16.53
CA GLU A 291 3.57 8.94 16.60
C GLU A 291 2.42 8.18 15.94
N ALA A 292 2.61 7.77 14.67
CA ALA A 292 1.62 7.04 13.90
C ALA A 292 1.33 5.65 14.51
N ILE A 293 2.36 4.93 14.94
CA ILE A 293 2.23 3.61 15.58
C ILE A 293 1.39 3.71 16.85
N ASN A 294 1.65 4.71 17.72
CA ASN A 294 0.89 4.90 18.95
C ASN A 294 -0.57 5.25 18.66
N TYR A 295 -0.83 6.13 17.69
CA TYR A 295 -2.18 6.53 17.30
C TYR A 295 -2.98 5.30 16.79
N ILE A 296 -2.43 4.59 15.81
CA ILE A 296 -3.09 3.45 15.18
C ILE A 296 -3.26 2.28 16.17
N THR A 297 -2.23 1.99 16.99
CA THR A 297 -2.32 0.97 18.06
C THR A 297 -3.44 1.32 19.04
N GLY A 298 -3.60 2.60 19.39
CA GLY A 298 -4.71 3.07 20.22
C GLY A 298 -6.07 2.76 19.60
N MET A 299 -6.24 3.00 18.31
CA MET A 299 -7.47 2.70 17.59
C MET A 299 -7.75 1.18 17.51
N LEU A 300 -6.73 0.37 17.21
CA LEU A 300 -6.85 -1.11 17.17
C LEU A 300 -7.27 -1.67 18.54
N LYS A 301 -6.61 -1.25 19.61
CA LYS A 301 -6.92 -1.68 20.99
C LYS A 301 -8.30 -1.24 21.47
N ALA A 302 -8.75 -0.09 21.03
CA ALA A 302 -10.10 0.42 21.31
C ALA A 302 -11.19 -0.26 20.47
N GLY A 303 -10.83 -1.06 19.46
CA GLY A 303 -11.76 -1.64 18.51
C GLY A 303 -12.43 -0.60 17.59
N SER A 304 -11.86 0.59 17.48
CA SER A 304 -12.33 1.67 16.61
C SER A 304 -11.70 1.66 15.21
N MET A 305 -10.77 0.73 14.98
CA MET A 305 -10.20 0.43 13.67
C MET A 305 -10.17 -1.07 13.44
N VAL A 306 -10.50 -1.48 12.23
CA VAL A 306 -10.27 -2.84 11.73
C VAL A 306 -9.26 -2.79 10.59
N SER A 307 -8.40 -3.81 10.49
CA SER A 307 -7.34 -3.89 9.50
C SER A 307 -7.48 -5.20 8.70
N PRO A 308 -8.40 -5.22 7.71
CA PRO A 308 -8.69 -6.45 6.98
C PRO A 308 -7.55 -6.83 6.04
N VAL A 309 -7.24 -8.12 6.02
CA VAL A 309 -6.19 -8.71 5.19
C VAL A 309 -6.77 -9.71 4.21
N ASN A 310 -6.42 -9.54 2.95
CA ASN A 310 -6.65 -10.52 1.89
C ASN A 310 -5.46 -11.49 1.84
N TRP A 311 -5.65 -12.70 2.39
CA TRP A 311 -4.60 -13.68 2.55
C TRP A 311 -4.41 -14.57 1.32
N SER A 312 -3.15 -14.82 0.97
CA SER A 312 -2.70 -15.95 0.16
C SER A 312 -1.79 -16.85 1.01
N GLU A 313 -1.75 -18.16 0.75
CA GLU A 313 -0.94 -19.12 1.50
C GLU A 313 0.05 -19.84 0.59
N GLY A 314 1.33 -19.88 1.01
CA GLY A 314 2.43 -20.48 0.28
C GLY A 314 3.07 -19.55 -0.74
N ILE A 315 4.40 -19.66 -0.86
CA ILE A 315 5.22 -18.80 -1.72
C ILE A 315 4.78 -18.85 -3.20
N GLU A 316 4.31 -19.98 -3.67
CA GLU A 316 3.90 -20.23 -5.04
C GLU A 316 2.66 -19.42 -5.44
N THR A 317 1.87 -18.97 -4.49
CA THR A 317 0.66 -18.15 -4.72
C THR A 317 0.96 -16.67 -4.92
N THR A 318 2.20 -16.23 -4.63
CA THR A 318 2.58 -14.81 -4.56
C THR A 318 2.35 -14.07 -5.88
N GLY A 319 2.79 -14.64 -7.00
CA GLY A 319 2.60 -14.04 -8.33
C GLY A 319 1.12 -13.87 -8.70
N GLN A 320 0.30 -14.91 -8.48
CA GLN A 320 -1.14 -14.83 -8.76
C GLN A 320 -1.85 -13.85 -7.80
N GLY A 321 -1.50 -13.85 -6.52
CA GLY A 321 -2.03 -12.89 -5.54
C GLY A 321 -1.73 -11.45 -5.91
N PHE A 322 -0.55 -11.19 -6.49
CA PHE A 322 -0.19 -9.85 -6.97
C PHE A 322 -0.99 -9.43 -8.22
N ILE A 323 -1.18 -10.36 -9.17
CA ILE A 323 -2.05 -10.14 -10.35
C ILE A 323 -3.48 -9.83 -9.90
N ASP A 324 -4.04 -10.63 -9.00
CA ASP A 324 -5.41 -10.46 -8.49
C ASP A 324 -5.58 -9.12 -7.75
N MET A 325 -4.58 -8.71 -6.99
CA MET A 325 -4.57 -7.41 -6.31
C MET A 325 -4.62 -6.24 -7.32
N LEU A 326 -3.79 -6.27 -8.36
CA LEU A 326 -3.77 -5.22 -9.40
C LEU A 326 -5.06 -5.21 -10.22
N ALA A 327 -5.67 -6.37 -10.45
CA ALA A 327 -7.02 -6.47 -11.05
C ALA A 327 -8.14 -5.96 -10.12
N GLY A 328 -7.80 -5.62 -8.88
CA GLY A 328 -8.77 -5.15 -7.88
C GLY A 328 -9.67 -6.25 -7.32
N ASN A 329 -9.20 -7.47 -7.21
CA ASN A 329 -9.95 -8.61 -6.66
C ASN A 329 -9.75 -8.80 -5.13
N ASN A 330 -9.18 -7.81 -4.46
CA ASN A 330 -8.90 -7.84 -3.02
C ASN A 330 -9.87 -6.98 -2.20
N LEU A 331 -9.96 -7.30 -0.92
CA LEU A 331 -10.51 -6.46 0.15
C LEU A 331 -9.44 -6.30 1.23
N GLY A 332 -9.02 -5.05 1.48
CA GLY A 332 -7.95 -4.75 2.42
C GLY A 332 -6.54 -4.95 1.86
N LYS A 333 -5.58 -5.06 2.76
CA LYS A 333 -4.16 -5.30 2.48
C LYS A 333 -3.95 -6.73 2.00
N CYS A 334 -3.15 -6.92 0.94
CA CYS A 334 -2.78 -8.25 0.47
C CYS A 334 -1.47 -8.71 1.13
N LEU A 335 -1.50 -9.86 1.77
CA LEU A 335 -0.34 -10.54 2.35
C LEU A 335 -0.28 -11.99 1.90
N VAL A 336 0.94 -12.52 1.84
CA VAL A 336 1.20 -13.95 1.66
C VAL A 336 1.76 -14.50 2.97
N LYS A 337 1.19 -15.59 3.45
CA LYS A 337 1.69 -16.36 4.58
C LYS A 337 2.53 -17.52 4.07
N LEU A 338 3.77 -17.64 4.55
CA LEU A 338 4.75 -18.65 4.15
C LEU A 338 4.78 -19.86 5.09
#